data_240d529fc245a72c6ab79f2790bd6ddc
#
_entry.id   240d529fc245a72c6ab79f2790bd6ddc
#
_cell.length_a   1.000
_cell.length_b   1.000
_cell.length_c   1.000
_cell.angle_alpha   90.00
_cell.angle_beta   90.00
_cell.angle_gamma   90.00
#
_symmetry.space_group_name_H-M   'P 1'
#
loop_
_entity.id
_entity.type
_entity.pdbx_description
1 polymer ?
#
loop_
_entity_poly.entity_id
_entity_poly.type
_entity_poly.pdbx_seq_one_letter_code
_entity_poly.pdbx_strand_id
1 'polypeptide(L)'
;MPDGRSNAEAVGELYAQLQVRWPGAAQLDASELKRRFPSRKGLVAAWRVPGAMPDPQEVLLVSVDGQFPWTLPRIALAEPTNGISYPHVEADGQICVAPTSAVYEIPVGIRHVEALIGDTAALLAQGSAGTNDDDFFAEAHSYWGLIAPAAGSFLLIHRPPTRHALLAAADCGAHVVVGESKPAVEAWAQRAQQRIGPPEQALLLALDAPLHPRDYPLTPRNLVVFAERVGASQVLQAAVKKWTFKAPLRVVISFPHSGQRVYLGGEIQSPSTVRLPGSREPGIRGFRPKPRTATARLV
;
A
#
# COMPACT_ATOMS: atom_id res chain seq x y z
N MET A 1 -27.91 3.93 -25.25
CA MET A 1 -28.42 3.62 -23.89
C MET A 1 -29.64 2.77 -24.08
N PRO A 2 -29.65 1.45 -23.72
CA PRO A 2 -30.82 0.59 -24.03
C PRO A 2 -32.10 0.96 -23.25
N ASP A 3 -32.02 1.55 -22.08
CA ASP A 3 -33.19 1.74 -21.19
C ASP A 3 -33.68 3.18 -21.01
N GLY A 4 -33.01 4.18 -21.58
CA GLY A 4 -33.36 5.60 -21.43
C GLY A 4 -33.34 6.17 -20.00
N ARG A 5 -32.99 5.36 -18.98
CA ARG A 5 -32.93 5.81 -17.58
C ARG A 5 -31.75 6.75 -17.34
N SER A 6 -32.01 7.84 -16.64
CA SER A 6 -30.95 8.72 -16.19
C SER A 6 -30.18 8.12 -15.01
N ASN A 7 -28.92 8.53 -14.81
CA ASN A 7 -28.14 8.14 -13.63
C ASN A 7 -28.87 8.51 -12.32
N ALA A 8 -29.50 9.69 -12.25
CA ALA A 8 -30.23 10.13 -11.07
C ALA A 8 -31.43 9.24 -10.69
N GLU A 9 -32.17 8.75 -11.69
CA GLU A 9 -33.28 7.80 -11.48
C GLU A 9 -32.75 6.46 -10.96
N ALA A 10 -31.67 5.92 -11.57
CA ALA A 10 -31.05 4.68 -11.13
C ALA A 10 -30.49 4.78 -9.70
N VAL A 11 -29.89 5.92 -9.34
CA VAL A 11 -29.39 6.22 -7.98
C VAL A 11 -30.52 6.27 -6.97
N GLY A 12 -31.64 6.93 -7.31
CA GLY A 12 -32.83 7.03 -6.44
C GLY A 12 -33.48 5.65 -6.24
N GLU A 13 -33.60 4.85 -7.30
CA GLU A 13 -34.13 3.48 -7.23
C GLU A 13 -33.24 2.58 -6.36
N LEU A 14 -31.93 2.63 -6.53
CA LEU A 14 -31.00 1.87 -5.69
C LEU A 14 -31.15 2.26 -4.23
N TYR A 15 -31.26 3.56 -3.91
CA TYR A 15 -31.43 4.01 -2.53
C TYR A 15 -32.71 3.47 -1.91
N ALA A 16 -33.83 3.53 -2.62
CA ALA A 16 -35.09 2.97 -2.15
C ALA A 16 -34.98 1.46 -1.86
N GLN A 17 -34.31 0.72 -2.73
CA GLN A 17 -34.07 -0.72 -2.56
C GLN A 17 -33.13 -1.01 -1.38
N LEU A 18 -32.08 -0.18 -1.17
CA LEU A 18 -31.19 -0.28 -0.01
C LEU A 18 -31.97 -0.10 1.30
N GLN A 19 -32.88 0.87 1.38
CA GLN A 19 -33.71 1.11 2.57
C GLN A 19 -34.65 -0.05 2.87
N VAL A 20 -35.21 -0.68 1.84
CA VAL A 20 -36.05 -1.88 2.00
C VAL A 20 -35.22 -3.05 2.53
N ARG A 21 -34.03 -3.26 1.99
CA ARG A 21 -33.19 -4.41 2.32
C ARG A 21 -32.44 -4.24 3.65
N TRP A 22 -31.98 -3.03 3.93
CA TRP A 22 -31.30 -2.65 5.17
C TRP A 22 -31.98 -1.42 5.78
N PRO A 23 -32.98 -1.63 6.64
CA PRO A 23 -33.61 -0.54 7.34
C PRO A 23 -32.60 0.26 8.16
N GLY A 24 -32.51 1.55 7.91
CA GLY A 24 -31.46 2.42 8.47
C GLY A 24 -30.36 2.79 7.48
N ALA A 25 -30.41 2.30 6.23
CA ALA A 25 -29.55 2.82 5.17
C ALA A 25 -29.77 4.33 5.01
N ALA A 26 -28.69 5.11 5.06
CA ALA A 26 -28.73 6.57 5.02
C ALA A 26 -27.73 7.11 4.00
N GLN A 27 -28.17 8.06 3.19
CA GLN A 27 -27.31 8.70 2.21
C GLN A 27 -26.36 9.68 2.91
N LEU A 28 -25.08 9.66 2.49
CA LEU A 28 -24.11 10.68 2.88
C LEU A 28 -24.45 11.99 2.19
N ASP A 29 -24.34 13.10 2.91
CA ASP A 29 -24.40 14.42 2.28
C ASP A 29 -23.13 14.70 1.46
N ALA A 30 -23.17 15.76 0.64
CA ALA A 30 -22.06 16.12 -0.25
C ALA A 30 -20.75 16.43 0.52
N SER A 31 -20.84 16.96 1.74
CA SER A 31 -19.69 17.28 2.58
C SER A 31 -19.06 16.02 3.17
N GLU A 32 -19.88 15.09 3.62
CA GLU A 32 -19.46 13.77 4.11
C GLU A 32 -18.83 12.94 3.00
N LEU A 33 -19.46 12.92 1.82
CA LEU A 33 -18.93 12.21 0.65
C LEU A 33 -17.54 12.72 0.29
N LYS A 34 -17.36 14.03 0.19
CA LYS A 34 -16.07 14.66 -0.11
C LYS A 34 -15.02 14.41 0.98
N ARG A 35 -15.41 14.47 2.25
CA ARG A 35 -14.51 14.21 3.38
C ARG A 35 -14.08 12.75 3.43
N ARG A 36 -15.01 11.84 3.14
CA ARG A 36 -14.77 10.40 3.22
C ARG A 36 -13.94 9.87 2.05
N PHE A 37 -14.13 10.43 0.86
CA PHE A 37 -13.48 10.02 -0.38
C PHE A 37 -12.78 11.19 -1.09
N PRO A 38 -11.80 11.86 -0.47
CA PRO A 38 -11.21 13.09 -1.01
C PRO A 38 -10.47 12.88 -2.33
N SER A 39 -9.95 11.67 -2.57
CA SER A 39 -9.21 11.30 -3.79
C SER A 39 -10.10 10.69 -4.88
N ARG A 40 -11.35 10.33 -4.58
CA ARG A 40 -12.27 9.63 -5.49
C ARG A 40 -13.08 10.62 -6.32
N LYS A 41 -12.58 10.93 -7.50
CA LYS A 41 -13.32 11.77 -8.45
C LYS A 41 -14.44 10.97 -9.11
N GLY A 42 -15.57 11.64 -9.38
CA GLY A 42 -16.70 11.06 -10.13
C GLY A 42 -17.72 10.30 -9.28
N LEU A 43 -17.55 10.15 -7.96
CA LEU A 43 -18.61 9.62 -7.10
C LEU A 43 -19.78 10.60 -7.07
N VAL A 44 -21.00 10.07 -7.26
CA VAL A 44 -22.24 10.87 -7.28
C VAL A 44 -23.11 10.63 -6.05
N ALA A 45 -23.02 9.45 -5.44
CA ALA A 45 -23.73 9.13 -4.20
C ALA A 45 -23.00 8.04 -3.40
N ALA A 46 -23.23 8.04 -2.08
CA ALA A 46 -22.84 6.94 -1.20
C ALA A 46 -23.86 6.82 -0.05
N TRP A 47 -23.98 5.62 0.48
CA TRP A 47 -24.92 5.29 1.57
C TRP A 47 -24.20 4.50 2.65
N ARG A 48 -24.50 4.84 3.92
CA ARG A 48 -24.20 3.98 5.06
C ARG A 48 -25.20 2.84 5.08
N VAL A 49 -24.74 1.62 5.22
CA VAL A 49 -25.57 0.42 5.21
C VAL A 49 -25.28 -0.37 6.50
N PRO A 50 -25.97 -0.05 7.62
CA PRO A 50 -25.81 -0.77 8.87
C PRO A 50 -26.45 -2.16 8.78
N GLY A 51 -25.93 -3.11 9.56
CA GLY A 51 -26.45 -4.49 9.59
C GLY A 51 -26.23 -5.28 8.30
N ALA A 52 -25.38 -4.79 7.41
CA ALA A 52 -24.97 -5.51 6.20
C ALA A 52 -23.91 -6.57 6.50
N MET A 53 -23.22 -6.46 7.64
CA MET A 53 -22.17 -7.36 8.09
C MET A 53 -22.64 -8.22 9.25
N PRO A 54 -22.06 -9.43 9.45
CA PRO A 54 -22.33 -10.25 10.63
C PRO A 54 -22.02 -9.56 11.96
N ASP A 55 -20.94 -8.76 12.00
CA ASP A 55 -20.64 -7.89 13.13
C ASP A 55 -21.45 -6.59 13.00
N PRO A 56 -22.38 -6.30 13.93
CA PRO A 56 -23.22 -5.10 13.89
C PRO A 56 -22.44 -3.80 14.08
N GLN A 57 -21.19 -3.84 14.55
CA GLN A 57 -20.31 -2.68 14.66
C GLN A 57 -19.66 -2.33 13.32
N GLU A 58 -19.59 -3.28 12.40
CA GLU A 58 -19.06 -3.04 11.05
C GLU A 58 -20.16 -2.47 10.16
N VAL A 59 -20.01 -1.20 9.79
CA VAL A 59 -20.89 -0.49 8.87
C VAL A 59 -20.21 -0.36 7.52
N LEU A 60 -20.90 -0.74 6.46
CA LEU A 60 -20.42 -0.56 5.09
C LEU A 60 -20.89 0.75 4.49
N LEU A 61 -20.09 1.26 3.56
CA LEU A 61 -20.49 2.30 2.61
C LEU A 61 -20.64 1.66 1.24
N VAL A 62 -21.78 1.86 0.61
CA VAL A 62 -22.03 1.55 -0.80
C VAL A 62 -21.95 2.87 -1.55
N SER A 63 -21.13 2.96 -2.60
CA SER A 63 -20.97 4.19 -3.37
C SER A 63 -21.07 3.91 -4.87
N VAL A 64 -21.56 4.89 -5.64
CA VAL A 64 -21.72 4.80 -7.09
C VAL A 64 -21.14 6.04 -7.78
N ASP A 65 -20.69 5.86 -8.99
CA ASP A 65 -20.17 6.92 -9.85
C ASP A 65 -21.17 7.37 -10.92
N GLY A 66 -20.77 8.34 -11.73
CA GLY A 66 -21.61 8.90 -12.80
C GLY A 66 -21.94 7.94 -13.95
N GLN A 67 -21.34 6.77 -13.99
CA GLN A 67 -21.62 5.73 -14.99
C GLN A 67 -22.62 4.67 -14.49
N PHE A 68 -23.00 4.71 -13.21
CA PHE A 68 -24.05 3.84 -12.69
C PHE A 68 -25.38 4.06 -13.46
N PRO A 69 -26.13 3.02 -13.84
CA PRO A 69 -26.05 1.61 -13.41
C PRO A 69 -25.20 0.70 -14.33
N TRP A 70 -24.32 1.24 -15.14
CA TRP A 70 -23.47 0.46 -16.06
C TRP A 70 -22.12 0.05 -15.45
N THR A 71 -21.82 0.53 -14.25
CA THR A 71 -20.68 0.16 -13.45
C THR A 71 -21.13 -0.39 -12.10
N LEU A 72 -20.33 -1.29 -11.51
CA LEU A 72 -20.61 -1.81 -10.18
C LEU A 72 -20.46 -0.72 -9.11
N PRO A 73 -21.34 -0.72 -8.11
CA PRO A 73 -21.10 0.00 -6.88
C PRO A 73 -19.80 -0.43 -6.23
N ARG A 74 -19.20 0.48 -5.47
CA ARG A 74 -18.01 0.21 -4.67
C ARG A 74 -18.41 0.04 -3.22
N ILE A 75 -17.77 -0.92 -2.56
CA ILE A 75 -17.99 -1.17 -1.14
C ILE A 75 -16.77 -0.64 -0.37
N ALA A 76 -17.02 -0.02 0.77
CA ALA A 76 -15.95 0.42 1.68
C ALA A 76 -16.39 0.22 3.13
N LEU A 77 -15.43 0.06 4.05
CA LEU A 77 -15.68 0.17 5.48
C LEU A 77 -16.05 1.62 5.82
N ALA A 78 -17.05 1.86 6.67
CA ALA A 78 -17.41 3.20 7.09
C ALA A 78 -16.29 3.87 7.90
N GLU A 79 -15.65 3.09 8.77
CA GLU A 79 -14.45 3.51 9.49
C GLU A 79 -13.24 2.85 8.85
N PRO A 80 -12.36 3.62 8.20
CA PRO A 80 -11.18 3.06 7.58
C PRO A 80 -10.27 2.48 8.66
N THR A 81 -9.97 1.20 8.54
CA THR A 81 -8.86 0.60 9.27
C THR A 81 -7.55 1.18 8.72
N ASN A 82 -6.45 1.03 9.45
CA ASN A 82 -5.13 1.50 9.00
C ASN A 82 -4.59 0.76 7.75
N GLY A 83 -5.44 0.26 6.88
CA GLY A 83 -5.15 -0.36 5.59
C GLY A 83 -4.36 -1.67 5.62
N ILE A 84 -3.93 -2.12 6.82
CA ILE A 84 -3.04 -3.27 7.02
C ILE A 84 -3.78 -4.45 7.67
N SER A 85 -5.02 -4.23 8.10
CA SER A 85 -5.75 -5.23 8.90
C SER A 85 -6.32 -6.36 8.04
N TYR A 86 -6.69 -6.06 6.81
CA TYR A 86 -7.32 -7.02 5.89
C TYR A 86 -6.71 -6.93 4.50
N PRO A 87 -6.52 -8.06 3.79
CA PRO A 87 -6.22 -8.04 2.36
C PRO A 87 -7.33 -7.33 1.57
N HIS A 88 -6.99 -6.77 0.43
CA HIS A 88 -7.93 -6.09 -0.48
C HIS A 88 -8.67 -4.87 0.12
N VAL A 89 -8.21 -4.32 1.24
CA VAL A 89 -8.75 -3.09 1.82
C VAL A 89 -7.76 -1.94 1.60
N GLU A 90 -8.19 -0.92 0.86
CA GLU A 90 -7.40 0.27 0.59
C GLU A 90 -7.35 1.23 1.81
N ALA A 91 -6.44 2.21 1.79
CA ALA A 91 -6.27 3.16 2.89
C ALA A 91 -7.53 3.99 3.20
N ASP A 92 -8.38 4.23 2.20
CA ASP A 92 -9.68 4.87 2.37
C ASP A 92 -10.80 3.90 2.76
N GLY A 93 -10.46 2.64 3.07
CA GLY A 93 -11.37 1.58 3.45
C GLY A 93 -12.12 0.95 2.28
N GLN A 94 -11.85 1.34 1.02
CA GLN A 94 -12.46 0.66 -0.11
C GLN A 94 -12.00 -0.79 -0.18
N ILE A 95 -12.94 -1.69 -0.50
CA ILE A 95 -12.70 -3.13 -0.56
C ILE A 95 -12.72 -3.58 -2.02
N CYS A 96 -11.66 -4.22 -2.47
CA CYS A 96 -11.51 -4.69 -3.85
C CYS A 96 -12.05 -6.11 -3.99
N VAL A 97 -13.37 -6.27 -4.08
CA VAL A 97 -14.03 -7.57 -4.31
C VAL A 97 -14.36 -7.83 -5.78
N ALA A 98 -14.30 -6.79 -6.63
CA ALA A 98 -14.56 -6.91 -8.07
C ALA A 98 -13.80 -5.84 -8.86
N PRO A 99 -13.55 -6.07 -10.16
CA PRO A 99 -12.95 -5.06 -11.03
C PRO A 99 -13.80 -3.80 -11.10
N THR A 100 -13.28 -2.68 -10.63
CA THR A 100 -14.00 -1.39 -10.56
C THR A 100 -14.15 -0.69 -11.92
N SER A 101 -13.46 -1.17 -12.95
CA SER A 101 -13.50 -0.63 -14.32
C SER A 101 -14.37 -1.42 -15.29
N ALA A 102 -15.01 -2.50 -14.83
CA ALA A 102 -15.91 -3.29 -15.69
C ALA A 102 -17.18 -2.50 -15.99
N VAL A 103 -17.54 -2.43 -17.28
CA VAL A 103 -18.81 -1.88 -17.76
C VAL A 103 -19.72 -3.06 -18.12
N TYR A 104 -20.94 -3.03 -17.65
CA TYR A 104 -21.90 -4.12 -17.81
C TYR A 104 -22.89 -3.81 -18.96
N GLU A 105 -23.27 -4.83 -19.69
CA GLU A 105 -24.27 -4.71 -20.77
C GLU A 105 -25.70 -4.60 -20.24
N ILE A 106 -25.92 -5.04 -19.00
CA ILE A 106 -27.20 -4.96 -18.31
C ILE A 106 -27.10 -4.02 -17.10
N PRO A 107 -28.16 -3.31 -16.74
CA PRO A 107 -28.16 -2.41 -15.59
C PRO A 107 -27.87 -3.15 -14.28
N VAL A 108 -26.94 -2.60 -13.51
CA VAL A 108 -26.61 -3.06 -12.16
C VAL A 108 -27.71 -2.62 -11.18
N GLY A 109 -28.21 -3.53 -10.37
CA GLY A 109 -29.24 -3.27 -9.36
C GLY A 109 -28.91 -3.89 -8.01
N ILE A 110 -29.91 -3.93 -7.11
CA ILE A 110 -29.74 -4.35 -5.71
C ILE A 110 -29.13 -5.76 -5.55
N ARG A 111 -29.44 -6.71 -6.42
CA ARG A 111 -28.87 -8.07 -6.35
C ARG A 111 -27.36 -8.09 -6.53
N HIS A 112 -26.81 -7.19 -7.34
CA HIS A 112 -25.37 -7.05 -7.49
C HIS A 112 -24.74 -6.46 -6.23
N VAL A 113 -25.44 -5.51 -5.57
CA VAL A 113 -25.01 -4.95 -4.29
C VAL A 113 -25.01 -6.01 -3.19
N GLU A 114 -26.08 -6.84 -3.12
CA GLU A 114 -26.17 -7.95 -2.17
C GLU A 114 -25.03 -8.96 -2.38
N ALA A 115 -24.71 -9.31 -3.62
CA ALA A 115 -23.59 -10.18 -3.93
C ALA A 115 -22.26 -9.56 -3.51
N LEU A 116 -22.01 -8.29 -3.84
CA LEU A 116 -20.78 -7.59 -3.43
C LEU A 116 -20.65 -7.50 -1.91
N ILE A 117 -21.74 -7.28 -1.18
CA ILE A 117 -21.74 -7.27 0.30
C ILE A 117 -21.43 -8.68 0.83
N GLY A 118 -22.00 -9.72 0.23
CA GLY A 118 -21.71 -11.10 0.60
C GLY A 118 -20.23 -11.45 0.38
N ASP A 119 -19.67 -11.10 -0.77
CA ASP A 119 -18.25 -11.30 -1.07
C ASP A 119 -17.36 -10.50 -0.13
N THR A 120 -17.76 -9.26 0.21
CA THR A 120 -17.06 -8.42 1.19
C THR A 120 -17.04 -9.09 2.57
N ALA A 121 -18.19 -9.59 3.04
CA ALA A 121 -18.28 -10.27 4.33
C ALA A 121 -17.39 -11.52 4.39
N ALA A 122 -17.39 -12.31 3.32
CA ALA A 122 -16.53 -13.48 3.20
C ALA A 122 -15.05 -13.13 3.24
N LEU A 123 -14.64 -12.09 2.49
CA LEU A 123 -13.25 -11.61 2.43
C LEU A 123 -12.77 -11.10 3.79
N LEU A 124 -13.56 -10.28 4.48
CA LEU A 124 -13.22 -9.77 5.81
C LEU A 124 -13.15 -10.88 6.85
N ALA A 125 -14.07 -11.85 6.79
CA ALA A 125 -14.04 -13.03 7.68
C ALA A 125 -12.78 -13.86 7.46
N GLN A 126 -12.37 -14.09 6.20
CA GLN A 126 -11.11 -14.77 5.87
C GLN A 126 -9.90 -14.00 6.39
N GLY A 127 -9.89 -12.66 6.22
CA GLY A 127 -8.82 -11.82 6.74
C GLY A 127 -8.73 -11.83 8.25
N SER A 128 -9.86 -11.84 8.96
CA SER A 128 -9.90 -11.97 10.42
C SER A 128 -9.39 -13.32 10.89
N ALA A 129 -9.63 -14.38 10.13
CA ALA A 129 -9.16 -15.74 10.42
C ALA A 129 -7.70 -15.98 9.96
N GLY A 130 -7.10 -15.06 9.21
CA GLY A 130 -5.77 -15.22 8.60
C GLY A 130 -5.71 -16.27 7.50
N THR A 131 -6.84 -16.67 6.93
CA THR A 131 -6.89 -17.73 5.91
C THR A 131 -6.61 -17.23 4.49
N ASN A 132 -6.54 -15.92 4.29
CA ASN A 132 -6.16 -15.26 3.04
C ASN A 132 -4.89 -14.41 3.18
N ASP A 133 -4.01 -14.72 4.14
CA ASP A 133 -2.73 -13.99 4.32
C ASP A 133 -1.83 -14.04 3.08
N ASP A 134 -1.97 -15.07 2.23
CA ASP A 134 -1.25 -15.17 0.96
C ASP A 134 -1.54 -13.99 0.01
N ASP A 135 -2.72 -13.39 0.09
CA ASP A 135 -3.08 -12.21 -0.70
C ASP A 135 -2.25 -10.98 -0.30
N PHE A 136 -1.90 -10.86 1.00
CA PHE A 136 -0.96 -9.84 1.45
C PHE A 136 0.41 -9.97 0.80
N PHE A 137 0.87 -11.20 0.62
CA PHE A 137 2.19 -11.45 0.03
C PHE A 137 2.19 -11.29 -1.48
N ALA A 138 1.09 -11.68 -2.14
CA ALA A 138 0.89 -11.46 -3.57
C ALA A 138 0.85 -9.96 -3.91
N GLU A 139 0.20 -9.16 -3.06
CA GLU A 139 0.03 -7.71 -3.23
C GLU A 139 1.00 -6.87 -2.40
N ALA A 140 2.10 -7.45 -1.93
CA ALA A 140 3.04 -6.80 -1.01
C ALA A 140 3.53 -5.41 -1.48
N HIS A 141 3.69 -5.22 -2.78
CA HIS A 141 4.08 -3.93 -3.36
C HIS A 141 3.00 -2.87 -3.18
N SER A 142 1.73 -3.25 -3.31
CA SER A 142 0.58 -2.35 -3.11
C SER A 142 0.50 -1.91 -1.65
N TYR A 143 0.58 -2.85 -0.71
CA TYR A 143 0.58 -2.54 0.72
C TYR A 143 1.78 -1.71 1.15
N TRP A 144 2.97 -2.03 0.62
CA TRP A 144 4.15 -1.22 0.86
C TRP A 144 3.95 0.22 0.39
N GLY A 145 3.38 0.41 -0.81
CA GLY A 145 3.06 1.72 -1.37
C GLY A 145 2.03 2.51 -0.56
N LEU A 146 1.03 1.84 0.04
CA LEU A 146 0.02 2.48 0.91
C LEU A 146 0.62 3.02 2.20
N ILE A 147 1.53 2.27 2.81
CA ILE A 147 2.12 2.59 4.12
C ILE A 147 3.25 3.61 3.97
N ALA A 148 3.96 3.53 2.88
CA ALA A 148 5.17 4.28 2.64
C ALA A 148 5.08 4.97 1.27
N PRO A 149 4.35 6.09 1.19
CA PRO A 149 4.08 6.79 -0.07
C PRO A 149 5.37 7.21 -0.77
N ALA A 150 5.36 6.96 -2.06
CA ALA A 150 6.46 6.90 -2.97
C ALA A 150 7.35 8.14 -3.07
N ALA A 151 8.63 7.89 -3.13
CA ALA A 151 9.51 8.71 -3.92
C ALA A 151 10.49 7.82 -4.69
N GLY A 152 10.18 7.64 -5.92
CA GLY A 152 11.01 6.90 -6.85
C GLY A 152 10.82 5.37 -6.80
N SER A 153 11.26 4.66 -7.79
CA SER A 153 11.27 3.21 -7.84
C SER A 153 12.69 2.69 -7.60
N PHE A 154 12.80 1.54 -6.94
CA PHE A 154 14.07 0.83 -6.80
C PHE A 154 14.24 -0.12 -7.99
N LEU A 155 15.38 0.01 -8.66
CA LEU A 155 15.74 -0.76 -9.82
C LEU A 155 16.88 -1.71 -9.45
N LEU A 156 16.58 -2.98 -9.35
CA LEU A 156 17.59 -4.01 -9.09
C LEU A 156 18.24 -4.42 -10.42
N ILE A 157 19.53 -4.13 -10.59
CA ILE A 157 20.26 -4.38 -11.84
C ILE A 157 20.82 -5.79 -11.98
N HIS A 158 20.68 -6.60 -10.95
CA HIS A 158 20.94 -8.03 -10.94
C HIS A 158 20.17 -8.67 -9.78
N ARG A 159 20.11 -10.01 -9.78
CA ARG A 159 19.44 -10.75 -8.73
C ARG A 159 20.25 -10.66 -7.41
N PRO A 160 19.71 -10.01 -6.36
CA PRO A 160 20.42 -9.93 -5.09
C PRO A 160 20.61 -11.29 -4.43
N PRO A 161 21.59 -11.43 -3.52
CA PRO A 161 21.77 -12.66 -2.75
C PRO A 161 20.55 -12.97 -1.88
N THR A 162 20.38 -14.24 -1.54
CA THR A 162 19.30 -14.73 -0.68
C THR A 162 19.63 -14.64 0.82
N ARG A 163 20.70 -13.93 1.17
CA ARG A 163 21.15 -13.68 2.54
C ARG A 163 21.29 -12.18 2.80
N HIS A 164 21.27 -11.78 4.05
CA HIS A 164 21.53 -10.39 4.42
C HIS A 164 22.89 -9.93 3.87
N ALA A 165 22.92 -8.73 3.30
CA ALA A 165 24.13 -8.21 2.68
C ALA A 165 24.16 -6.69 2.64
N LEU A 166 25.36 -6.15 2.44
CA LEU A 166 25.54 -4.77 2.02
C LEU A 166 25.54 -4.74 0.48
N LEU A 167 24.77 -3.83 -0.07
CA LEU A 167 24.66 -3.52 -1.49
C LEU A 167 25.16 -2.11 -1.76
N ALA A 168 25.20 -1.71 -3.02
CA ALA A 168 25.41 -0.33 -3.44
C ALA A 168 24.15 0.19 -4.14
N ALA A 169 23.83 1.48 -3.93
CA ALA A 169 22.71 2.12 -4.57
C ALA A 169 23.09 3.54 -4.99
N ALA A 170 22.52 4.02 -6.09
CA ALA A 170 22.72 5.37 -6.60
C ALA A 170 21.43 5.96 -7.13
N ASP A 171 21.25 7.26 -7.01
CA ASP A 171 20.15 7.98 -7.64
C ASP A 171 20.33 7.97 -9.16
N CYS A 172 19.25 7.71 -9.89
CA CYS A 172 19.18 7.73 -11.35
C CYS A 172 17.85 8.38 -11.77
N GLY A 173 17.79 9.70 -11.84
CA GLY A 173 16.56 10.43 -12.10
C GLY A 173 15.49 10.18 -11.04
N ALA A 174 14.36 9.60 -11.43
CA ALA A 174 13.27 9.25 -10.52
C ALA A 174 13.44 7.88 -9.84
N HIS A 175 14.55 7.18 -10.11
CA HIS A 175 14.79 5.81 -9.65
C HIS A 175 16.01 5.75 -8.73
N VAL A 176 16.04 4.73 -7.88
CA VAL A 176 17.22 4.31 -7.14
C VAL A 176 17.71 3.01 -7.75
N VAL A 177 18.90 3.02 -8.35
CA VAL A 177 19.53 1.83 -8.91
C VAL A 177 20.28 1.10 -7.82
N VAL A 178 20.06 -0.21 -7.67
CA VAL A 178 20.68 -1.04 -6.63
C VAL A 178 21.45 -2.20 -7.29
N GLY A 179 22.70 -2.34 -6.90
CA GLY A 179 23.61 -3.37 -7.39
C GLY A 179 24.41 -4.03 -6.26
N GLU A 180 25.09 -5.11 -6.57
CA GLU A 180 25.91 -5.86 -5.60
C GLU A 180 27.10 -5.04 -5.06
N SER A 181 27.61 -4.10 -5.86
CA SER A 181 28.77 -3.28 -5.52
C SER A 181 28.74 -1.95 -6.27
N LYS A 182 29.52 -0.97 -5.80
CA LYS A 182 29.70 0.32 -6.48
C LYS A 182 30.16 0.16 -7.94
N PRO A 183 31.20 -0.65 -8.25
CA PRO A 183 31.61 -0.87 -9.64
C PRO A 183 30.49 -1.48 -10.51
N ALA A 184 29.65 -2.35 -9.95
CA ALA A 184 28.54 -2.95 -10.69
C ALA A 184 27.48 -1.91 -11.08
N VAL A 185 27.14 -0.99 -10.16
CA VAL A 185 26.21 0.12 -10.40
C VAL A 185 26.78 1.07 -11.45
N GLU A 186 28.05 1.44 -11.35
CA GLU A 186 28.75 2.33 -12.30
C GLU A 186 28.83 1.70 -13.71
N ALA A 187 29.20 0.42 -13.79
CA ALA A 187 29.26 -0.32 -15.05
C ALA A 187 27.88 -0.46 -15.73
N TRP A 188 26.81 -0.66 -14.93
CA TRP A 188 25.46 -0.64 -15.45
C TRP A 188 25.09 0.74 -16.01
N ALA A 189 25.38 1.81 -15.27
CA ALA A 189 25.08 3.18 -15.70
C ALA A 189 25.78 3.53 -17.03
N GLN A 190 27.04 3.12 -17.19
CA GLN A 190 27.78 3.28 -18.43
C GLN A 190 27.10 2.54 -19.61
N ARG A 191 26.76 1.26 -19.43
CA ARG A 191 26.10 0.46 -20.47
C ARG A 191 24.71 0.99 -20.83
N ALA A 192 23.95 1.44 -19.82
CA ALA A 192 22.62 2.01 -19.99
C ALA A 192 22.62 3.48 -20.43
N GLN A 193 23.81 4.09 -20.55
CA GLN A 193 23.99 5.51 -20.85
C GLN A 193 23.21 6.43 -19.91
N GLN A 194 23.12 6.06 -18.64
CA GLN A 194 22.43 6.79 -17.60
C GLN A 194 23.39 7.60 -16.74
N ARG A 195 22.96 8.79 -16.34
CA ARG A 195 23.64 9.58 -15.32
C ARG A 195 23.16 9.14 -13.96
N ILE A 196 24.09 8.79 -13.08
CA ILE A 196 23.81 8.42 -11.70
C ILE A 196 24.52 9.34 -10.71
N GLY A 197 23.94 9.49 -9.53
CA GLY A 197 24.64 10.05 -8.38
C GLY A 197 25.77 9.13 -7.89
N PRO A 198 26.59 9.60 -6.93
CA PRO A 198 27.66 8.75 -6.35
C PRO A 198 27.03 7.53 -5.66
N PRO A 199 27.54 6.31 -5.97
CA PRO A 199 27.02 5.11 -5.32
C PRO A 199 27.29 5.10 -3.82
N GLU A 200 26.23 4.94 -3.03
CA GLU A 200 26.22 4.87 -1.57
C GLU A 200 25.97 3.44 -1.09
N GLN A 201 26.12 3.21 0.21
CA GLN A 201 25.82 1.92 0.82
C GLN A 201 24.30 1.71 0.91
N ALA A 202 23.85 0.51 0.58
CA ALA A 202 22.49 0.04 0.81
C ALA A 202 22.49 -1.24 1.65
N LEU A 203 21.41 -1.50 2.36
CA LEU A 203 21.18 -2.67 3.21
C LEU A 203 20.19 -3.61 2.52
N LEU A 204 20.56 -4.89 2.38
CA LEU A 204 19.63 -5.95 2.02
C LEU A 204 19.28 -6.79 3.24
N LEU A 205 17.98 -6.88 3.54
CA LEU A 205 17.41 -7.81 4.51
C LEU A 205 16.69 -8.93 3.75
N ALA A 206 17.34 -10.08 3.63
CA ALA A 206 16.79 -11.24 2.91
C ALA A 206 16.13 -12.19 3.91
N LEU A 207 14.84 -12.41 3.79
CA LEU A 207 14.05 -13.26 4.68
C LEU A 207 13.86 -14.64 4.05
N ASP A 208 13.64 -15.65 4.88
CA ASP A 208 13.35 -17.01 4.47
C ASP A 208 11.84 -17.31 4.43
N ALA A 209 11.02 -16.42 4.99
CA ALA A 209 9.57 -16.49 4.99
C ALA A 209 8.93 -15.19 4.49
N PRO A 210 7.69 -15.22 3.99
CA PRO A 210 6.93 -14.04 3.63
C PRO A 210 6.82 -13.05 4.78
N LEU A 211 6.75 -11.76 4.45
CA LEU A 211 6.65 -10.68 5.41
C LEU A 211 5.27 -10.05 5.38
N HIS A 212 4.52 -10.21 6.47
CA HIS A 212 3.20 -9.60 6.61
C HIS A 212 3.29 -8.08 6.73
N PRO A 213 2.36 -7.29 6.12
CA PRO A 213 2.39 -5.82 6.17
C PRO A 213 2.44 -5.21 7.58
N ARG A 214 1.81 -5.87 8.58
CA ARG A 214 1.87 -5.44 9.99
C ARG A 214 3.29 -5.43 10.57
N ASP A 215 4.18 -6.22 9.97
CA ASP A 215 5.57 -6.38 10.42
C ASP A 215 6.57 -5.52 9.64
N TYR A 216 6.10 -4.70 8.70
CA TYR A 216 6.97 -3.83 7.93
C TYR A 216 7.71 -2.85 8.84
N PRO A 217 9.04 -2.75 8.73
CA PRO A 217 9.85 -1.87 9.57
C PRO A 217 9.77 -0.41 9.11
N LEU A 218 8.66 0.26 9.44
CA LEU A 218 8.33 1.60 8.95
C LEU A 218 9.13 2.73 9.62
N THR A 219 9.81 2.45 10.73
CA THR A 219 10.64 3.41 11.44
C THR A 219 12.05 2.86 11.66
N PRO A 220 13.07 3.70 11.87
CA PRO A 220 14.40 3.23 12.21
C PRO A 220 14.45 2.34 13.45
N ARG A 221 13.62 2.64 14.45
CA ARG A 221 13.51 1.81 15.66
C ARG A 221 12.94 0.43 15.30
N ASN A 222 11.88 0.41 14.48
CA ASN A 222 11.28 -0.84 14.01
C ASN A 222 12.28 -1.63 13.15
N LEU A 223 13.11 -0.93 12.34
CA LEU A 223 14.14 -1.60 11.55
C LEU A 223 15.21 -2.26 12.42
N VAL A 224 15.61 -1.64 13.53
CA VAL A 224 16.57 -2.25 14.48
C VAL A 224 15.97 -3.52 15.10
N VAL A 225 14.76 -3.41 15.66
CA VAL A 225 14.04 -4.56 16.23
C VAL A 225 13.80 -5.66 15.20
N PHE A 226 13.44 -5.27 13.99
CA PHE A 226 13.25 -6.20 12.89
C PHE A 226 14.54 -6.91 12.50
N ALA A 227 15.66 -6.18 12.37
CA ALA A 227 16.96 -6.74 12.04
C ALA A 227 17.46 -7.71 13.13
N GLU A 228 17.18 -7.43 14.40
CA GLU A 228 17.45 -8.36 15.50
C GLU A 228 16.64 -9.65 15.35
N ARG A 229 15.33 -9.51 15.12
CA ARG A 229 14.41 -10.66 14.94
C ARG A 229 14.82 -11.59 13.80
N VAL A 230 15.32 -11.03 12.69
CA VAL A 230 15.71 -11.81 11.51
C VAL A 230 17.20 -12.15 11.44
N GLY A 231 17.97 -11.89 12.52
CA GLY A 231 19.41 -12.22 12.58
C GLY A 231 20.32 -11.31 11.74
N ALA A 232 19.84 -10.12 11.36
CA ALA A 232 20.55 -9.18 10.49
C ALA A 232 21.30 -8.06 11.24
N SER A 233 21.38 -8.10 12.58
CA SER A 233 21.96 -7.03 13.40
C SER A 233 23.38 -6.64 13.00
N GLN A 234 24.24 -7.60 12.68
CA GLN A 234 25.61 -7.33 12.28
C GLN A 234 25.69 -6.58 10.94
N VAL A 235 24.83 -6.96 9.96
CA VAL A 235 24.82 -6.32 8.64
C VAL A 235 24.23 -4.90 8.77
N LEU A 236 23.18 -4.72 9.59
CA LEU A 236 22.64 -3.39 9.90
C LEU A 236 23.68 -2.50 10.56
N GLN A 237 24.40 -2.97 11.58
CA GLN A 237 25.47 -2.22 12.24
C GLN A 237 26.57 -1.84 11.24
N ALA A 238 26.95 -2.76 10.35
CA ALA A 238 27.95 -2.48 9.31
C ALA A 238 27.44 -1.42 8.30
N ALA A 239 26.16 -1.45 7.95
CA ALA A 239 25.52 -0.43 7.10
C ALA A 239 25.54 0.95 7.77
N VAL A 240 25.10 1.03 9.02
CA VAL A 240 25.07 2.28 9.81
C VAL A 240 26.48 2.84 10.04
N LYS A 241 27.46 1.99 10.35
CA LYS A 241 28.85 2.39 10.54
C LYS A 241 29.49 3.01 9.27
N LYS A 242 29.06 2.55 8.09
CA LYS A 242 29.52 3.06 6.80
C LYS A 242 28.65 4.19 6.25
N TRP A 243 27.54 4.48 6.89
CA TRP A 243 26.62 5.52 6.47
C TRP A 243 27.20 6.90 6.73
N THR A 244 27.32 7.69 5.70
CA THR A 244 27.93 9.02 5.76
C THR A 244 26.98 10.09 6.29
N PHE A 245 25.70 9.77 6.48
CA PHE A 245 24.61 10.70 6.84
C PHE A 245 24.40 11.87 5.85
N LYS A 246 25.08 11.85 4.70
CA LYS A 246 24.90 12.86 3.64
C LYS A 246 23.75 12.50 2.69
N ALA A 247 23.46 11.23 2.57
CA ALA A 247 22.35 10.68 1.78
C ALA A 247 21.49 9.76 2.67
N PRO A 248 20.25 9.45 2.28
CA PRO A 248 19.44 8.47 3.01
C PRO A 248 20.08 7.08 3.00
N LEU A 249 19.92 6.33 4.09
CA LEU A 249 20.23 4.90 4.09
C LEU A 249 19.15 4.15 3.31
N ARG A 250 19.53 3.50 2.24
CA ARG A 250 18.64 2.70 1.40
C ARG A 250 18.55 1.29 1.94
N VAL A 251 17.32 0.78 2.05
CA VAL A 251 17.02 -0.55 2.56
C VAL A 251 16.20 -1.31 1.53
N VAL A 252 16.63 -2.52 1.20
CA VAL A 252 15.87 -3.46 0.40
C VAL A 252 15.51 -4.64 1.31
N ILE A 253 14.24 -4.98 1.37
CA ILE A 253 13.74 -6.17 2.06
C ILE A 253 13.33 -7.16 0.99
N SER A 254 13.72 -8.42 1.12
CA SER A 254 13.30 -9.45 0.18
C SER A 254 12.82 -10.70 0.93
N PHE A 255 11.77 -11.33 0.38
CA PHE A 255 11.22 -12.57 0.91
C PHE A 255 10.68 -13.48 -0.20
N PRO A 256 10.61 -14.80 0.03
CA PRO A 256 10.03 -15.72 -0.94
C PRO A 256 8.51 -15.62 -0.94
N HIS A 257 7.90 -15.71 -2.12
CA HIS A 257 6.47 -15.91 -2.30
C HIS A 257 6.22 -16.59 -3.66
N SER A 258 5.41 -17.65 -3.67
CA SER A 258 4.99 -18.38 -4.89
C SER A 258 6.15 -18.71 -5.85
N GLY A 259 7.26 -19.24 -5.31
CA GLY A 259 8.44 -19.62 -6.09
C GLY A 259 9.30 -18.48 -6.61
N GLN A 260 8.95 -17.25 -6.30
CA GLN A 260 9.71 -16.03 -6.63
C GLN A 260 10.17 -15.29 -5.38
N ARG A 261 10.96 -14.24 -5.55
CA ARG A 261 11.28 -13.32 -4.45
C ARG A 261 10.63 -11.98 -4.69
N VAL A 262 9.93 -11.50 -3.69
CA VAL A 262 9.41 -10.13 -3.59
C VAL A 262 10.53 -9.24 -3.06
N TYR A 263 10.62 -8.01 -3.57
CA TYR A 263 11.58 -7.01 -3.14
C TYR A 263 10.85 -5.70 -2.82
N LEU A 264 11.04 -5.20 -1.60
CA LEU A 264 10.50 -3.92 -1.13
C LEU A 264 11.67 -2.97 -0.89
N GLY A 265 11.60 -1.77 -1.45
CA GLY A 265 12.65 -0.76 -1.30
C GLY A 265 12.19 0.42 -0.44
N GLY A 266 13.07 0.96 0.40
CA GLY A 266 12.79 2.12 1.24
C GLY A 266 14.05 2.93 1.58
N GLU A 267 13.84 4.15 2.08
CA GLU A 267 14.90 5.07 2.48
C GLU A 267 14.71 5.53 3.91
N ILE A 268 15.79 5.50 4.68
CA ILE A 268 15.84 6.09 6.01
C ILE A 268 16.59 7.41 5.91
N GLN A 269 15.90 8.51 6.22
CA GLN A 269 16.47 9.84 6.14
C GLN A 269 17.55 10.06 7.22
N SER A 270 18.56 10.85 6.88
CA SER A 270 19.62 11.23 7.81
C SER A 270 19.06 12.03 9.00
N PRO A 271 19.49 11.75 10.24
CA PRO A 271 19.06 12.54 11.40
C PRO A 271 19.51 13.99 11.37
N SER A 272 20.49 14.35 10.56
CA SER A 272 21.01 15.73 10.45
C SER A 272 20.02 16.74 9.85
N THR A 273 18.90 16.28 9.28
CA THR A 273 17.87 17.17 8.72
C THR A 273 16.83 17.63 9.74
N VAL A 274 16.90 17.15 10.98
CA VAL A 274 15.96 17.55 12.05
C VAL A 274 16.71 18.31 13.15
N ARG A 275 16.92 19.61 12.95
CA ARG A 275 17.25 20.51 14.07
C ARG A 275 15.99 20.71 14.92
N LEU A 276 16.00 20.17 16.14
CA LEU A 276 15.00 20.55 17.15
C LEU A 276 15.36 21.93 17.69
N PRO A 277 14.39 22.87 17.77
CA PRO A 277 14.63 24.14 18.43
C PRO A 277 15.10 23.91 19.88
N GLY A 278 16.29 24.40 20.25
CA GLY A 278 16.77 24.41 21.63
C GLY A 278 17.72 23.29 22.05
N SER A 279 18.12 22.34 21.20
CA SER A 279 19.07 21.30 21.57
C SER A 279 20.54 21.72 21.29
N ARG A 280 21.40 21.72 22.32
CA ARG A 280 22.83 22.00 22.24
C ARG A 280 23.71 20.79 21.92
N GLU A 281 23.16 19.60 21.85
CA GLU A 281 23.88 18.36 21.52
C GLU A 281 23.23 17.57 20.41
N PRO A 282 24.02 16.91 19.50
CA PRO A 282 23.49 15.98 18.48
C PRO A 282 23.12 14.66 19.17
N GLY A 283 22.05 14.68 19.96
CA GLY A 283 21.48 13.46 20.51
C GLY A 283 20.71 12.72 19.43
N ILE A 284 20.86 11.39 19.40
CA ILE A 284 20.02 10.47 18.61
C ILE A 284 18.57 10.57 19.13
N ARG A 285 17.91 11.70 18.89
CA ARG A 285 16.51 11.93 19.24
C ARG A 285 15.71 12.22 17.99
N GLY A 286 14.80 11.29 17.70
CA GLY A 286 13.69 11.54 16.81
C GLY A 286 13.97 11.34 15.34
N PHE A 287 14.23 10.10 14.93
CA PHE A 287 13.98 9.67 13.57
C PHE A 287 12.49 9.86 13.26
N ARG A 288 12.15 10.87 12.48
CA ARG A 288 10.89 10.86 11.73
C ARG A 288 11.22 10.43 10.32
N PRO A 289 10.87 9.21 9.91
CA PRO A 289 10.96 8.85 8.51
C PRO A 289 9.96 9.72 7.75
N LYS A 290 10.43 10.48 6.76
CA LYS A 290 9.57 10.74 5.60
C LYS A 290 9.75 9.48 4.74
N PRO A 291 8.79 8.58 4.71
CA PRO A 291 8.92 7.39 3.91
C PRO A 291 8.89 7.79 2.44
N ARG A 292 9.99 7.49 1.77
CA ARG A 292 10.04 7.46 0.32
C ARG A 292 10.14 5.98 -0.04
N THR A 293 9.08 5.41 -0.52
CA THR A 293 9.04 4.01 -0.91
C THR A 293 8.79 3.83 -2.37
N ALA A 294 9.34 2.78 -2.88
CA ALA A 294 9.22 2.44 -4.27
C ALA A 294 9.16 0.92 -4.43
N THR A 295 8.41 0.51 -5.43
CA THR A 295 8.38 -0.86 -5.90
C THR A 295 9.76 -1.24 -6.43
N ALA A 296 10.42 -2.25 -5.87
CA ALA A 296 11.64 -2.79 -6.42
C ALA A 296 11.30 -3.75 -7.58
N ARG A 297 11.74 -3.42 -8.80
CA ARG A 297 11.59 -4.30 -9.96
C ARG A 297 12.96 -4.81 -10.41
N LEU A 298 13.00 -6.10 -10.76
CA LEU A 298 14.12 -6.68 -11.51
C LEU A 298 14.02 -6.21 -12.97
N VAL A 299 15.15 -5.78 -13.54
CA VAL A 299 15.30 -5.43 -14.97
C VAL A 299 16.23 -6.40 -15.62
#